data_01362d52fb2ed15bade240b3c4598b14
#
_entry.id   01362d52fb2ed15bade240b3c4598b14
#
_cell.length_a   1.000
_cell.length_b   1.000
_cell.length_c   1.000
_cell.angle_alpha   90.00
_cell.angle_beta   90.00
_cell.angle_gamma   90.00
#
_symmetry.space_group_name_H-M   'P 1'
#
loop_
_entity.id
_entity.type
_entity.pdbx_description
1 polymer ?
#
loop_
_entity_poly.entity_id
_entity_poly.type
_entity_poly.pdbx_seq_one_letter_code
_entity_poly.pdbx_strand_id
1 'polypeptide(L)'
;RDDVESRGLGDVYKRQNKILSMGYNGLPRGCSDDEFPWNRDGEDNKYFYTTHSELNAILNYRGGSLDNAKLYVTLFPCNECAKAIIQAGIKTVVYDCDKYADTASVIASKRMLNAAGVRYYKYERTGRTITIDM
;
A
#
# COMPACT_ATOMS: atom_id res chain seq x y z
N ARG A 1 -4.63 5.16 16.44
CA ARG A 1 -4.67 4.12 15.58
C ARG A 1 -5.95 3.99 14.85
N ASP A 2 -6.86 4.72 15.14
CA ASP A 2 -8.11 4.63 14.52
C ASP A 2 -8.25 5.44 13.29
N ASP A 3 -7.32 6.30 12.99
CA ASP A 3 -7.47 7.11 11.80
C ASP A 3 -6.88 6.41 10.61
N VAL A 4 -7.19 6.91 9.45
CA VAL A 4 -6.78 6.30 8.21
C VAL A 4 -5.27 6.28 8.06
N GLU A 5 -4.59 7.31 8.49
CA GLU A 5 -3.16 7.35 8.37
C GLU A 5 -2.49 6.27 9.18
N SER A 6 -2.99 6.05 10.38
CA SER A 6 -2.43 5.06 11.26
C SER A 6 -2.66 3.66 10.74
N ARG A 7 -3.80 3.43 10.10
CA ARG A 7 -4.12 2.12 9.57
C ARG A 7 -3.56 1.88 8.20
N GLY A 8 -3.31 2.94 7.45
CA GLY A 8 -2.93 2.80 6.07
C GLY A 8 -4.11 2.34 5.23
N LEU A 9 -4.11 2.68 3.98
CA LEU A 9 -5.18 2.31 3.08
C LEU A 9 -4.59 1.99 1.73
N GLY A 10 -5.00 0.90 1.14
CA GLY A 10 -4.61 0.53 -0.21
C GLY A 10 -5.83 0.11 -1.01
N ASP A 11 -6.01 0.72 -2.16
CA ASP A 11 -7.10 0.40 -3.07
C ASP A 11 -6.53 -0.02 -4.40
N VAL A 12 -7.04 -1.09 -4.97
CA VAL A 12 -6.60 -1.56 -6.27
C VAL A 12 -7.71 -1.29 -7.28
N TYR A 13 -7.33 -0.66 -8.39
CA TYR A 13 -8.28 -0.27 -9.43
C TYR A 13 -7.86 -0.84 -10.77
N LYS A 14 -8.84 -1.10 -11.62
CA LYS A 14 -8.59 -1.41 -13.01
C LYS A 14 -8.85 -0.19 -13.85
N ARG A 15 -8.60 -0.33 -15.15
CA ARG A 15 -8.69 0.82 -15.99
C ARG A 15 -10.07 1.41 -16.12
N GLN A 16 -11.14 0.78 -15.72
CA GLN A 16 -12.45 1.42 -15.71
C GLN A 16 -12.69 2.20 -14.42
N ASN A 17 -11.67 2.38 -13.61
CA ASN A 17 -11.78 3.07 -12.34
C ASN A 17 -12.72 2.37 -11.38
N LYS A 18 -12.76 1.05 -11.48
CA LYS A 18 -13.58 0.27 -10.60
C LYS A 18 -12.70 -0.27 -9.48
N ILE A 19 -13.12 -0.10 -8.25
CA ILE A 19 -12.37 -0.63 -7.13
C ILE A 19 -12.51 -2.14 -7.12
N LEU A 20 -11.37 -2.81 -7.16
CA LEU A 20 -11.34 -4.27 -7.16
C LEU A 20 -11.12 -4.81 -5.77
N SER A 21 -10.38 -4.10 -4.94
CA SER A 21 -10.01 -4.58 -3.61
C SER A 21 -9.54 -3.45 -2.77
N MET A 22 -9.68 -3.59 -1.45
CA MET A 22 -9.22 -2.60 -0.49
C MET A 22 -8.51 -3.32 0.64
N GLY A 23 -7.60 -2.63 1.30
CA GLY A 23 -6.89 -3.18 2.44
C GLY A 23 -6.50 -2.11 3.43
N TYR A 24 -6.44 -2.49 4.68
CA TYR A 24 -5.97 -1.64 5.76
C TYR A 24 -4.83 -2.35 6.46
N ASN A 25 -4.01 -1.61 7.19
CA ASN A 25 -3.00 -2.23 8.02
C ASN A 25 -3.70 -3.04 9.10
N GLY A 26 -3.22 -4.22 9.35
CA GLY A 26 -3.83 -5.04 10.38
C GLY A 26 -3.06 -6.31 10.61
N LEU A 27 -3.43 -7.01 11.65
CA LEU A 27 -2.81 -8.29 11.98
C LEU A 27 -3.32 -9.37 11.04
N PRO A 28 -2.56 -10.45 10.91
CA PRO A 28 -3.02 -11.57 10.10
C PRO A 28 -4.31 -12.13 10.66
N ARG A 29 -5.05 -12.78 9.77
CA ARG A 29 -6.33 -13.37 10.13
C ARG A 29 -6.14 -14.36 11.27
N GLY A 30 -6.97 -14.26 12.29
CA GLY A 30 -6.87 -15.13 13.44
C GLY A 30 -6.02 -14.60 14.58
N CYS A 31 -5.34 -13.48 14.37
CA CYS A 31 -4.50 -12.87 15.40
C CYS A 31 -5.29 -11.77 16.08
N SER A 32 -5.43 -11.87 17.40
CA SER A 32 -6.23 -10.91 18.15
C SER A 32 -5.42 -9.68 18.49
N ASP A 33 -6.03 -8.51 18.40
CA ASP A 33 -5.39 -7.26 18.76
C ASP A 33 -4.91 -7.28 20.21
N ASP A 34 -5.58 -8.04 21.06
CA ASP A 34 -5.23 -8.07 22.48
C ASP A 34 -3.99 -8.89 22.77
N GLU A 35 -3.57 -9.72 21.85
CA GLU A 35 -2.47 -10.64 22.10
C GLU A 35 -1.17 -10.25 21.45
N PHE A 36 -1.16 -9.19 20.68
CA PHE A 36 0.03 -8.79 19.94
C PHE A 36 0.40 -7.35 20.26
N PRO A 37 1.69 -7.03 20.19
CA PRO A 37 2.12 -5.70 20.59
C PRO A 37 1.74 -4.63 19.57
N TRP A 38 1.48 -3.43 20.07
CA TRP A 38 1.19 -2.28 19.23
C TRP A 38 2.23 -1.18 19.37
N ASN A 39 3.27 -1.43 20.17
CA ASN A 39 4.35 -0.47 20.36
C ASN A 39 5.24 -0.44 19.14
N ARG A 40 5.95 0.64 18.97
CA ARG A 40 6.84 0.83 17.83
C ARG A 40 8.29 0.49 18.14
N ASP A 41 8.63 0.37 19.42
CA ASP A 41 9.98 0.13 19.84
C ASP A 41 10.12 -1.18 20.56
N GLY A 42 11.36 -1.60 20.76
CA GLY A 42 11.61 -2.82 21.51
C GLY A 42 11.81 -4.02 20.59
N GLU A 43 12.18 -5.12 21.19
CA GLU A 43 12.46 -6.33 20.43
C GLU A 43 11.21 -6.97 19.89
N ASP A 44 10.10 -6.81 20.60
CA ASP A 44 8.83 -7.38 20.15
C ASP A 44 7.89 -6.20 19.90
N ASN A 45 7.70 -5.83 18.68
CA ASN A 45 6.91 -4.66 18.34
C ASN A 45 5.95 -4.96 17.18
N LYS A 46 5.07 -4.01 16.90
CA LYS A 46 3.99 -4.23 15.94
C LYS A 46 4.48 -4.51 14.53
N TYR A 47 5.68 -4.06 14.20
CA TYR A 47 6.15 -4.19 12.82
C TYR A 47 6.44 -5.62 12.41
N PHE A 48 6.59 -6.50 13.37
CA PHE A 48 6.79 -7.91 13.04
C PHE A 48 5.48 -8.59 12.66
N TYR A 49 4.35 -8.02 13.05
CA TYR A 49 3.07 -8.73 12.95
C TYR A 49 2.04 -8.04 12.05
N THR A 50 2.20 -6.76 11.82
CA THR A 50 1.22 -6.00 11.05
C THR A 50 1.39 -6.24 9.56
N THR A 51 0.33 -6.60 8.89
CA THR A 51 0.33 -6.71 7.44
C THR A 51 -0.03 -5.35 6.87
N HIS A 52 0.76 -4.86 5.96
CA HIS A 52 0.54 -3.54 5.38
C HIS A 52 -0.70 -3.51 4.49
N SER A 53 -1.28 -2.34 4.35
CA SER A 53 -2.52 -2.18 3.61
C SER A 53 -2.40 -2.60 2.16
N GLU A 54 -1.28 -2.31 1.52
CA GLU A 54 -1.06 -2.68 0.12
C GLU A 54 -1.08 -4.18 -0.04
N LEU A 55 -0.38 -4.88 0.85
CA LEU A 55 -0.33 -6.32 0.78
C LEU A 55 -1.71 -6.90 1.06
N ASN A 56 -2.43 -6.34 2.03
CA ASN A 56 -3.78 -6.81 2.31
C ASN A 56 -4.70 -6.61 1.12
N ALA A 57 -4.59 -5.48 0.44
CA ALA A 57 -5.43 -5.23 -0.74
C ALA A 57 -5.16 -6.26 -1.83
N ILE A 58 -3.88 -6.58 -2.04
CA ILE A 58 -3.50 -7.56 -3.06
C ILE A 58 -4.00 -8.95 -2.67
N LEU A 59 -3.78 -9.34 -1.43
CA LEU A 59 -4.16 -10.68 -0.98
C LEU A 59 -5.67 -10.86 -0.84
N ASN A 60 -6.39 -9.78 -0.62
CA ASN A 60 -7.85 -9.86 -0.51
C ASN A 60 -8.53 -9.99 -1.86
N TYR A 61 -7.83 -9.72 -2.93
CA TYR A 61 -8.45 -9.80 -4.26
C TYR A 61 -8.55 -11.27 -4.67
N ARG A 62 -9.74 -11.68 -5.01
CA ARG A 62 -10.01 -13.07 -5.39
C ARG A 62 -10.45 -13.22 -6.84
N GLY A 63 -10.37 -12.16 -7.60
CA GLY A 63 -10.76 -12.21 -9.00
C GLY A 63 -9.64 -12.79 -9.86
N GLY A 64 -9.55 -12.33 -11.04
CA GLY A 64 -8.50 -12.78 -11.95
C GLY A 64 -7.21 -12.01 -11.78
N SER A 65 -6.65 -11.57 -12.87
CA SER A 65 -5.35 -10.90 -12.86
C SER A 65 -5.44 -9.46 -12.39
N LEU A 66 -4.42 -9.00 -11.71
CA LEU A 66 -4.26 -7.59 -11.37
C LEU A 66 -3.32 -6.90 -12.36
N ASP A 67 -2.99 -7.53 -13.47
CA ASP A 67 -2.10 -6.94 -14.45
C ASP A 67 -2.62 -5.60 -14.89
N ASN A 68 -1.74 -4.61 -14.88
CA ASN A 68 -2.04 -3.24 -15.28
C ASN A 68 -3.04 -2.53 -14.38
N ALA A 69 -3.28 -3.06 -13.20
CA ALA A 69 -4.11 -2.37 -12.23
C ALA A 69 -3.36 -1.18 -11.63
N LYS A 70 -4.08 -0.30 -10.99
CA LYS A 70 -3.54 0.85 -10.30
C LYS A 70 -3.74 0.66 -8.82
N LEU A 71 -2.73 1.00 -8.04
CA LEU A 71 -2.79 0.91 -6.59
C LEU A 71 -2.73 2.31 -6.00
N TYR A 72 -3.71 2.67 -5.18
CA TYR A 72 -3.73 3.95 -4.47
C TYR A 72 -3.39 3.67 -3.01
N VAL A 73 -2.41 4.38 -2.47
CA VAL A 73 -1.95 4.16 -1.10
C VAL A 73 -1.78 5.47 -0.36
N THR A 74 -1.91 5.44 0.95
CA THR A 74 -1.70 6.63 1.75
C THR A 74 -0.22 6.95 1.93
N LEU A 75 0.61 5.92 2.15
CA LEU A 75 2.04 6.10 2.27
C LEU A 75 2.75 5.34 1.16
N PHE A 76 3.87 5.88 0.71
CA PHE A 76 4.65 5.21 -0.33
C PHE A 76 5.02 3.79 0.14
N PRO A 77 4.91 2.79 -0.71
CA PRO A 77 5.12 1.40 -0.30
C PRO A 77 6.54 1.12 0.17
N CYS A 78 6.66 0.29 1.17
CA CYS A 78 7.98 -0.16 1.63
C CYS A 78 8.55 -1.17 0.64
N ASN A 79 9.79 -1.56 0.87
CA ASN A 79 10.46 -2.48 -0.04
C ASN A 79 9.76 -3.84 -0.12
N GLU A 80 9.17 -4.31 0.96
CA GLU A 80 8.47 -5.59 0.92
C GLU A 80 7.19 -5.49 0.10
N CYS A 81 6.43 -4.42 0.30
CA CYS A 81 5.22 -4.24 -0.47
C CYS A 81 5.50 -3.98 -1.94
N ALA A 82 6.62 -3.32 -2.24
CA ALA A 82 7.00 -3.10 -3.64
C ALA A 82 7.18 -4.43 -4.37
N LYS A 83 7.76 -5.42 -3.70
CA LYS A 83 7.93 -6.73 -4.31
C LYS A 83 6.58 -7.37 -4.65
N ALA A 84 5.63 -7.26 -3.72
CA ALA A 84 4.31 -7.82 -3.95
C ALA A 84 3.58 -7.09 -5.08
N ILE A 85 3.72 -5.78 -5.14
CA ILE A 85 3.11 -4.96 -6.19
C ILE A 85 3.62 -5.39 -7.56
N ILE A 86 4.93 -5.55 -7.67
CA ILE A 86 5.56 -5.95 -8.92
C ILE A 86 5.09 -7.35 -9.33
N GLN A 87 5.13 -8.28 -8.39
CA GLN A 87 4.75 -9.66 -8.70
C GLN A 87 3.27 -9.80 -9.04
N ALA A 88 2.44 -8.91 -8.52
CA ALA A 88 1.02 -8.93 -8.84
C ALA A 88 0.70 -8.35 -10.22
N GLY A 89 1.67 -7.71 -10.85
CA GLY A 89 1.46 -7.13 -12.17
C GLY A 89 0.90 -5.72 -12.17
N ILE A 90 0.83 -5.08 -11.00
CA ILE A 90 0.35 -3.71 -10.88
C ILE A 90 1.39 -2.79 -11.53
N LYS A 91 0.95 -1.87 -12.36
CA LYS A 91 1.87 -1.03 -13.12
C LYS A 91 1.86 0.43 -12.73
N THR A 92 0.98 0.84 -11.86
CA THR A 92 0.90 2.23 -11.43
C THR A 92 0.59 2.31 -9.95
N VAL A 93 1.37 3.12 -9.23
CA VAL A 93 1.14 3.37 -7.80
C VAL A 93 0.91 4.86 -7.63
N VAL A 94 -0.18 5.22 -6.98
CA VAL A 94 -0.49 6.61 -6.67
C VAL A 94 -0.44 6.75 -5.16
N TYR A 95 0.44 7.60 -4.65
CA TYR A 95 0.63 7.73 -3.22
C TYR A 95 0.26 9.12 -2.74
N ASP A 96 -0.18 9.21 -1.51
CA ASP A 96 -0.55 10.49 -0.92
C ASP A 96 0.62 11.13 -0.18
N CYS A 97 1.44 10.35 0.47
CA CYS A 97 2.52 10.86 1.31
C CYS A 97 3.78 10.02 1.14
N ASP A 98 4.93 10.69 1.07
CA ASP A 98 6.21 10.01 0.92
C ASP A 98 7.17 10.49 2.00
N LYS A 99 6.68 10.59 3.23
CA LYS A 99 7.47 11.18 4.31
C LYS A 99 8.66 10.33 4.71
N TYR A 100 8.73 9.09 4.27
CA TYR A 100 9.85 8.22 4.57
C TYR A 100 10.79 8.04 3.37
N ALA A 101 10.78 8.99 2.45
CA ALA A 101 11.54 8.90 1.20
C ALA A 101 13.03 8.69 1.41
N ASP A 102 13.56 9.15 2.54
CA ASP A 102 14.99 9.03 2.78
C ASP A 102 15.41 7.71 3.41
N THR A 103 14.46 6.86 3.73
CA THR A 103 14.79 5.59 4.38
C THR A 103 15.31 4.59 3.35
N ALA A 104 16.13 3.67 3.83
CA ALA A 104 16.65 2.62 2.96
C ALA A 104 15.53 1.81 2.33
N SER A 105 14.44 1.59 3.07
CA SER A 105 13.32 0.82 2.59
C SER A 105 12.67 1.47 1.36
N VAL A 106 12.39 2.77 1.44
CA VAL A 106 11.71 3.45 0.33
C VAL A 106 12.66 3.63 -0.85
N ILE A 107 13.93 3.89 -0.59
CA ILE A 107 14.91 3.98 -1.67
C ILE A 107 14.96 2.66 -2.43
N ALA A 108 15.00 1.55 -1.71
CA ALA A 108 15.01 0.23 -2.35
C ALA A 108 13.70 -0.03 -3.10
N SER A 109 12.58 0.39 -2.52
CA SER A 109 11.28 0.26 -3.14
C SER A 109 11.26 0.95 -4.50
N LYS A 110 11.70 2.21 -4.53
CA LYS A 110 11.71 2.97 -5.77
C LYS A 110 12.65 2.36 -6.80
N ARG A 111 13.78 1.86 -6.35
CA ARG A 111 14.73 1.24 -7.26
C ARG A 111 14.11 0.02 -7.94
N MET A 112 13.40 -0.80 -7.18
CA MET A 112 12.75 -1.98 -7.73
C MET A 112 11.59 -1.61 -8.64
N LEU A 113 10.79 -0.64 -8.23
CA LEU A 113 9.65 -0.21 -9.04
C LEU A 113 10.13 0.37 -10.37
N ASN A 114 11.19 1.18 -10.33
CA ASN A 114 11.75 1.73 -11.56
C ASN A 114 12.29 0.63 -12.48
N ALA A 115 12.99 -0.33 -11.91
CA ALA A 115 13.56 -1.41 -12.70
C ALA A 115 12.48 -2.27 -13.35
N ALA A 116 11.35 -2.43 -12.67
CA ALA A 116 10.25 -3.26 -13.16
C ALA A 116 9.29 -2.50 -14.06
N GLY A 117 9.53 -1.21 -14.27
CA GLY A 117 8.66 -0.42 -15.14
C GLY A 117 7.34 -0.01 -14.51
N VAL A 118 7.29 -0.01 -13.18
CA VAL A 118 6.08 0.43 -12.48
C VAL A 118 6.17 1.94 -12.29
N ARG A 119 5.14 2.65 -12.72
CA ARG A 119 5.11 4.10 -12.56
C ARG A 119 4.56 4.45 -11.21
N TYR A 120 5.02 5.53 -10.63
CA TYR A 120 4.44 6.01 -9.39
C TYR A 120 4.42 7.53 -9.40
N TYR A 121 3.39 8.11 -8.80
CA TYR A 121 3.29 9.56 -8.70
C TYR A 121 2.42 9.93 -7.53
N LYS A 122 2.59 11.15 -7.08
CA LYS A 122 1.87 11.64 -5.93
C LYS A 122 0.47 12.09 -6.32
N TYR A 123 -0.50 11.73 -5.50
CA TYR A 123 -1.87 12.16 -5.70
C TYR A 123 -1.92 13.67 -5.47
N GLU A 124 -2.55 14.38 -6.41
CA GLU A 124 -2.62 15.79 -6.27
C GLU A 124 -3.92 16.21 -5.64
N ARG A 125 -3.84 16.80 -4.45
CA ARG A 125 -4.99 17.30 -3.81
C ARG A 125 -5.15 18.71 -4.25
N THR A 126 -6.07 19.02 -5.09
CA THR A 126 -6.28 20.39 -5.49
C THR A 126 -7.51 20.81 -4.74
N GLY A 127 -7.77 21.97 -4.63
CA GLY A 127 -8.95 22.41 -4.01
C GLY A 127 -10.16 22.14 -4.84
N ARG A 128 -10.04 21.70 -6.01
CA ARG A 128 -11.10 21.50 -6.75
C ARG A 128 -11.44 20.15 -6.74
N THR A 129 -12.47 19.84 -6.89
CA THR A 129 -12.80 18.63 -6.76
C THR A 129 -12.46 17.87 -7.67
N ILE A 130 -12.20 17.49 -7.99
CA ILE A 130 -11.75 16.70 -8.75
C ILE A 130 -12.10 15.79 -9.21
N THR A 131 -12.26 15.53 -9.70
CA THR A 131 -12.42 14.86 -10.33
C THR A 131 -11.91 13.99 -10.56
N ILE A 132 -11.60 13.60 -10.47
CA ILE A 132 -11.08 12.72 -10.55
C ILE A 132 -11.24 11.87 -11.33
N ASP A 133 -11.02 11.88 -12.04
CA ASP A 133 -10.92 11.09 -12.92
C ASP A 133 -9.95 10.25 -12.76
N MET A 134 -9.66 9.88 -11.90
CA MET A 134 -8.71 8.99 -11.77
C MET A 134 -9.16 7.77 -12.21
#